data_c76ba7490de130f90d5dfe5f1dad76ac
#
_entry.id   c76ba7490de130f90d5dfe5f1dad76ac
#
_cell.length_a   1.000
_cell.length_b   1.000
_cell.length_c   1.000
_cell.angle_alpha   90.00
_cell.angle_beta   90.00
_cell.angle_gamma   90.00
#
_symmetry.space_group_name_H-M   'P 1'
#
loop_
_entity.id
_entity.type
_entity.pdbx_description
1 polymer ?
#
loop_
_entity_poly.entity_id
_entity_poly.type
_entity_poly.pdbx_seq_one_letter_code
_entity_poly.pdbx_strand_id
1 'polypeptide(L)'
;MRKRVKLVCGVLALVTACGFVGCKMEGGEESIKLTVWVSEADRAFASQVVEEFKAKNPDKNYQFVIDIQGENDVATRILNDVENAADVYSYINDQLPKLINGDALARIAGERLNRITAANSKGAMESATSTVKGEKGVYGMPYTDNSFFLYYDKSVLTETDVQSIDGILSKCSQTKQFAFPFTDGWYTTSFYFGKGLGYEVTYDDNLAETKITCDFDNDMGVAVTEAIWSYVKDNRVKADANDSKITAGFNDGSIVAAVSGIWNRTTIEKYLGKNFAAAKLPTYTLKQGTNAEQVQLVSFAGYKLMGVNNYSKHKTDAMDFAEFYTNKENQIKHFEARGFVPTNEEARSDEKVQADVCAKAITEQLKYSKTQKNVPSTIWVPMEGLGSAMVTGAQSGNFDLKAQLKACVDAIEKNTQK
;
A
#
# COMPACT_ATOMS: atom_id res chain seq x y z
N MET A 1 39.16 -20.38 68.81
CA MET A 1 40.14 -19.50 69.45
C MET A 1 40.02 -18.10 68.92
N ARG A 2 39.52 -17.16 69.79
CA ARG A 2 40.11 -15.87 70.16
C ARG A 2 40.37 -14.90 69.02
N LYS A 3 39.94 -13.63 68.94
CA LYS A 3 39.58 -12.65 70.04
C LYS A 3 38.74 -11.52 69.46
N ARG A 4 37.83 -11.03 70.25
CA ARG A 4 37.13 -9.74 70.07
C ARG A 4 38.10 -8.59 70.41
N VAL A 5 37.97 -7.44 69.74
CA VAL A 5 38.33 -6.14 70.32
C VAL A 5 37.20 -5.16 69.92
N LYS A 6 36.56 -4.65 70.94
CA LYS A 6 35.68 -3.46 70.92
C LYS A 6 36.57 -2.22 71.20
N LEU A 7 36.31 -1.16 70.49
CA LEU A 7 36.67 0.17 71.00
C LEU A 7 35.49 1.13 70.74
N VAL A 8 35.22 1.84 71.81
CA VAL A 8 34.09 2.78 72.05
C VAL A 8 34.69 4.20 72.02
N CYS A 9 33.80 5.17 71.78
CA CYS A 9 33.87 6.63 72.05
C CYS A 9 34.31 7.49 70.85
N GLY A 10 33.47 8.42 70.49
CA GLY A 10 33.40 9.76 70.86
C GLY A 10 32.37 10.58 70.09
N VAL A 11 31.38 11.05 70.77
CA VAL A 11 30.38 12.01 70.36
C VAL A 11 31.03 13.39 70.19
N LEU A 12 30.88 14.04 69.09
CA LEU A 12 30.96 15.50 68.98
C LEU A 12 29.89 16.02 68.01
N ALA A 13 28.85 16.60 68.55
CA ALA A 13 27.80 17.28 67.81
C ALA A 13 28.33 18.66 67.34
N LEU A 14 28.39 18.86 66.02
CA LEU A 14 28.48 20.23 65.48
C LEU A 14 27.18 20.48 64.71
N VAL A 15 26.33 21.32 65.31
CA VAL A 15 25.17 21.92 64.60
C VAL A 15 25.67 22.99 63.67
N THR A 16 25.69 22.73 62.37
CA THR A 16 25.85 23.77 61.36
C THR A 16 24.51 23.93 60.66
N ALA A 17 23.85 25.06 60.95
CA ALA A 17 22.68 25.51 60.20
C ALA A 17 23.12 25.86 58.75
N CYS A 18 22.91 24.95 57.83
CA CYS A 18 22.95 25.26 56.38
C CYS A 18 21.53 25.45 55.91
N GLY A 19 21.25 26.66 55.38
CA GLY A 19 19.99 27.06 54.82
C GLY A 19 19.47 26.07 53.76
N PHE A 20 18.21 25.77 53.87
CA PHE A 20 17.46 25.13 52.78
C PHE A 20 17.45 26.10 51.59
N VAL A 21 18.42 25.97 50.70
CA VAL A 21 18.25 26.39 49.31
C VAL A 21 17.33 25.33 48.69
N GLY A 22 16.06 25.65 48.60
CA GLY A 22 15.10 24.85 47.85
C GLY A 22 15.60 24.80 46.37
N CYS A 23 16.24 23.70 46.02
CA CYS A 23 16.29 23.33 44.60
C CYS A 23 14.83 23.14 44.18
N LYS A 24 14.28 24.13 43.44
CA LYS A 24 13.21 23.87 42.53
C LYS A 24 13.72 22.71 41.66
N MET A 25 13.19 21.51 41.88
CA MET A 25 13.16 20.52 40.83
C MET A 25 12.37 21.19 39.71
N GLU A 26 13.07 21.67 38.69
CA GLU A 26 12.45 21.88 37.39
C GLU A 26 11.82 20.54 37.07
N GLY A 27 10.50 20.52 37.04
CA GLY A 27 9.75 19.35 36.54
C GLY A 27 10.24 19.09 35.16
N GLY A 28 11.04 18.05 34.97
CA GLY A 28 11.42 17.61 33.62
C GLY A 28 10.12 17.40 32.86
N GLU A 29 9.97 18.13 31.75
CA GLU A 29 8.83 17.92 30.85
C GLU A 29 8.71 16.43 30.56
N GLU A 30 7.53 15.88 30.78
CA GLU A 30 7.25 14.48 30.55
C GLU A 30 7.53 14.17 29.06
N SER A 31 8.41 13.22 28.82
CA SER A 31 8.81 12.86 27.45
C SER A 31 7.64 12.17 26.73
N ILE A 32 7.21 12.73 25.62
CA ILE A 32 6.18 12.18 24.74
C ILE A 32 6.83 11.18 23.77
N LYS A 33 6.73 9.88 24.06
CA LYS A 33 7.28 8.85 23.21
C LYS A 33 6.23 8.37 22.21
N LEU A 34 6.56 8.44 20.92
CA LEU A 34 5.72 7.95 19.82
C LEU A 34 6.49 6.91 18.99
N THR A 35 5.88 5.75 18.79
CA THR A 35 6.38 4.72 17.87
C THR A 35 5.65 4.84 16.53
N VAL A 36 6.40 4.87 15.44
CA VAL A 36 5.88 5.04 14.07
C VAL A 36 6.31 3.86 13.22
N TRP A 37 5.37 3.17 12.58
CA TRP A 37 5.64 2.09 11.64
C TRP A 37 5.44 2.55 10.20
N VAL A 38 6.49 2.39 9.39
CA VAL A 38 6.49 2.68 7.95
C VAL A 38 7.22 1.57 7.18
N SER A 39 7.10 1.55 5.87
CA SER A 39 7.90 0.65 5.03
C SER A 39 9.39 1.00 5.09
N GLU A 40 10.28 0.03 4.83
CA GLU A 40 11.74 0.27 4.77
C GLU A 40 12.07 1.39 3.77
N ALA A 41 11.38 1.41 2.65
CA ALA A 41 11.59 2.40 1.61
C ALA A 41 11.19 3.84 2.02
N ASP A 42 10.33 3.99 3.03
CA ASP A 42 9.90 5.29 3.56
C ASP A 42 10.64 5.71 4.84
N ARG A 43 11.56 4.87 5.36
CA ARG A 43 12.35 5.17 6.57
C ARG A 43 13.02 6.54 6.53
N ALA A 44 13.74 6.83 5.45
CA ALA A 44 14.49 8.09 5.32
C ALA A 44 13.53 9.30 5.30
N PHE A 45 12.42 9.20 4.58
CA PHE A 45 11.39 10.23 4.55
C PHE A 45 10.75 10.42 5.92
N ALA A 46 10.36 9.33 6.60
CA ALA A 46 9.78 9.39 7.95
C ALA A 46 10.74 10.04 8.95
N SER A 47 12.04 9.72 8.87
CA SER A 47 13.06 10.36 9.73
C SER A 47 13.15 11.87 9.51
N GLN A 48 13.10 12.32 8.26
CA GLN A 48 13.08 13.75 7.95
C GLN A 48 11.84 14.44 8.52
N VAL A 49 10.65 13.83 8.31
CA VAL A 49 9.38 14.39 8.82
C VAL A 49 9.37 14.46 10.35
N VAL A 50 9.93 13.47 11.04
CA VAL A 50 10.07 13.47 12.51
C VAL A 50 10.90 14.67 12.97
N GLU A 51 12.07 14.91 12.36
CA GLU A 51 12.93 16.05 12.76
C GLU A 51 12.26 17.41 12.48
N GLU A 52 11.56 17.53 11.35
CA GLU A 52 10.78 18.73 11.03
C GLU A 52 9.60 18.94 12.01
N PHE A 53 8.92 17.87 12.41
CA PHE A 53 7.84 17.94 13.40
C PHE A 53 8.33 18.40 14.76
N LYS A 54 9.46 17.83 15.22
CA LYS A 54 10.11 18.26 16.46
C LYS A 54 10.52 19.73 16.43
N ALA A 55 11.11 20.17 15.31
CA ALA A 55 11.52 21.57 15.13
C ALA A 55 10.33 22.55 15.15
N LYS A 56 9.16 22.13 14.70
CA LYS A 56 7.93 22.95 14.75
C LYS A 56 7.23 22.94 16.11
N ASN A 57 7.62 22.04 17.01
CA ASN A 57 7.03 21.89 18.33
C ASN A 57 8.14 21.91 19.43
N PRO A 58 8.91 23.00 19.54
CA PRO A 58 10.09 23.07 20.42
C PRO A 58 9.73 23.00 21.92
N ASP A 59 8.49 23.31 22.26
CA ASP A 59 7.96 23.32 23.65
C ASP A 59 7.58 21.91 24.12
N LYS A 60 7.64 20.89 23.26
CA LYS A 60 7.31 19.49 23.59
C LYS A 60 8.54 18.59 23.48
N ASN A 61 8.80 17.78 24.52
CA ASN A 61 9.90 16.83 24.52
C ASN A 61 9.51 15.53 23.80
N TYR A 62 9.48 15.56 22.45
CA TYR A 62 9.17 14.40 21.64
C TYR A 62 10.34 13.43 21.49
N GLN A 63 10.07 12.15 21.72
CA GLN A 63 10.94 11.01 21.39
C GLN A 63 10.24 10.10 20.40
N PHE A 64 10.84 9.89 19.24
CA PHE A 64 10.30 9.02 18.20
C PHE A 64 11.11 7.74 18.05
N VAL A 65 10.40 6.63 17.86
CA VAL A 65 10.96 5.35 17.43
C VAL A 65 10.35 5.02 16.08
N ILE A 66 11.17 4.90 15.03
CA ILE A 66 10.71 4.49 13.69
C ILE A 66 11.08 3.03 13.51
N ASP A 67 10.07 2.17 13.50
CA ASP A 67 10.19 0.74 13.21
C ASP A 67 9.71 0.44 11.79
N ILE A 68 10.32 -0.57 11.17
CA ILE A 68 10.01 -0.98 9.82
C ILE A 68 9.02 -2.12 9.83
N GLN A 69 7.89 -1.88 9.15
CA GLN A 69 6.87 -2.88 8.91
C GLN A 69 6.42 -2.81 7.45
N GLY A 70 6.28 -3.98 6.81
CA GLY A 70 5.69 -4.08 5.48
C GLY A 70 4.22 -3.67 5.52
N GLU A 71 3.80 -2.81 4.60
CA GLU A 71 2.42 -2.28 4.58
C GLU A 71 1.37 -3.38 4.35
N ASN A 72 1.74 -4.46 3.65
CA ASN A 72 0.84 -5.60 3.43
C ASN A 72 0.54 -6.39 4.72
N ASP A 73 1.47 -6.40 5.68
CA ASP A 73 1.39 -7.19 6.92
C ASP A 73 0.99 -6.37 8.13
N VAL A 74 0.90 -5.05 8.01
CA VAL A 74 0.75 -4.15 9.15
C VAL A 74 -0.49 -4.45 9.98
N ALA A 75 -1.63 -4.73 9.36
CA ALA A 75 -2.86 -5.06 10.09
C ALA A 75 -2.69 -6.35 10.93
N THR A 76 -2.05 -7.37 10.38
CA THR A 76 -1.80 -8.62 11.12
C THR A 76 -0.87 -8.36 12.31
N ARG A 77 0.17 -7.55 12.12
CA ARG A 77 1.12 -7.23 13.19
C ARG A 77 0.53 -6.36 14.30
N ILE A 78 -0.24 -5.33 13.93
CA ILE A 78 -0.97 -4.49 14.90
C ILE A 78 -1.91 -5.36 15.75
N LEU A 79 -2.70 -6.22 15.11
CA LEU A 79 -3.72 -7.04 15.78
C LEU A 79 -3.15 -8.19 16.63
N ASN A 80 -1.88 -8.53 16.48
CA ASN A 80 -1.21 -9.48 17.38
C ASN A 80 -1.07 -8.94 18.81
N ASP A 81 -0.88 -7.62 18.97
CA ASP A 81 -0.78 -6.95 20.28
C ASP A 81 -1.10 -5.46 20.10
N VAL A 82 -2.38 -5.14 19.97
CA VAL A 82 -2.84 -3.79 19.62
C VAL A 82 -2.49 -2.74 20.69
N GLU A 83 -2.44 -3.13 21.95
CA GLU A 83 -2.16 -2.21 23.06
C GLU A 83 -0.69 -1.77 23.12
N ASN A 84 0.23 -2.60 22.63
CA ASN A 84 1.68 -2.33 22.64
C ASN A 84 2.25 -2.10 21.24
N ALA A 85 1.41 -2.05 20.22
CA ALA A 85 1.81 -1.75 18.85
C ALA A 85 2.17 -0.27 18.65
N ALA A 86 2.51 0.13 17.41
CA ALA A 86 2.85 1.51 17.10
C ALA A 86 1.71 2.48 17.40
N ASP A 87 2.06 3.72 17.79
CA ASP A 87 1.13 4.82 17.97
C ASP A 87 0.58 5.33 16.64
N VAL A 88 1.44 5.37 15.62
CA VAL A 88 1.12 5.82 14.25
C VAL A 88 1.67 4.81 13.26
N TYR A 89 0.89 4.45 12.24
CA TYR A 89 1.34 3.48 11.23
C TYR A 89 0.71 3.70 9.86
N SER A 90 1.53 3.43 8.83
CA SER A 90 1.07 3.41 7.44
C SER A 90 0.40 2.08 7.11
N TYR A 91 -0.74 2.11 6.43
CA TYR A 91 -1.45 0.92 5.96
C TYR A 91 -2.16 1.16 4.62
N ILE A 92 -2.45 0.08 3.89
CA ILE A 92 -3.23 0.13 2.65
C ILE A 92 -4.72 0.02 3.00
N ASN A 93 -5.55 0.79 2.31
CA ASN A 93 -6.97 0.97 2.66
C ASN A 93 -7.85 -0.29 2.61
N ASP A 94 -7.44 -1.36 1.94
CA ASP A 94 -8.13 -2.67 1.99
C ASP A 94 -8.09 -3.32 3.38
N GLN A 95 -7.10 -2.95 4.21
CA GLN A 95 -6.98 -3.43 5.59
C GLN A 95 -7.89 -2.68 6.58
N LEU A 96 -8.54 -1.61 6.14
CA LEU A 96 -9.37 -0.74 6.99
C LEU A 96 -10.45 -1.51 7.78
N PRO A 97 -11.27 -2.40 7.18
CA PRO A 97 -12.30 -3.12 7.92
C PRO A 97 -11.70 -4.00 9.03
N LYS A 98 -10.61 -4.71 8.72
CA LYS A 98 -9.91 -5.59 9.67
C LYS A 98 -9.34 -4.81 10.86
N LEU A 99 -8.72 -3.65 10.59
CA LEU A 99 -8.16 -2.78 11.63
C LEU A 99 -9.23 -2.16 12.52
N ILE A 100 -10.37 -1.75 11.94
CA ILE A 100 -11.51 -1.21 12.71
C ILE A 100 -12.15 -2.31 13.55
N ASN A 101 -12.38 -3.50 12.98
CA ASN A 101 -12.93 -4.63 13.72
C ASN A 101 -12.07 -5.00 14.95
N GLY A 102 -10.75 -4.90 14.82
CA GLY A 102 -9.81 -5.13 15.92
C GLY A 102 -9.59 -3.92 16.83
N ASP A 103 -10.40 -2.86 16.72
CA ASP A 103 -10.30 -1.60 17.49
C ASP A 103 -8.90 -0.94 17.44
N ALA A 104 -8.17 -1.17 16.34
CA ALA A 104 -6.80 -0.72 16.17
C ALA A 104 -6.68 0.75 15.71
N LEU A 105 -7.76 1.37 15.22
CA LEU A 105 -7.75 2.71 14.67
C LEU A 105 -8.59 3.69 15.47
N ALA A 106 -7.98 4.80 15.86
CA ALA A 106 -8.69 5.93 16.43
C ALA A 106 -9.48 6.68 15.35
N ARG A 107 -10.75 7.02 15.67
CA ARG A 107 -11.61 7.81 14.79
C ARG A 107 -11.14 9.26 14.72
N ILE A 108 -11.07 9.81 13.52
CA ILE A 108 -10.76 11.22 13.27
C ILE A 108 -12.04 12.02 13.34
N ALA A 109 -12.05 13.13 14.09
CA ALA A 109 -13.24 13.95 14.31
C ALA A 109 -12.90 15.46 14.43
N GLY A 110 -13.95 16.29 14.57
CA GLY A 110 -13.84 17.73 14.81
C GLY A 110 -13.13 18.49 13.69
N GLU A 111 -12.44 19.57 14.06
CA GLU A 111 -11.76 20.45 13.12
C GLU A 111 -10.69 19.74 12.28
N ARG A 112 -10.03 18.70 12.84
CA ARG A 112 -9.07 17.88 12.10
C ARG A 112 -9.73 17.16 10.92
N LEU A 113 -10.91 16.56 11.14
CA LEU A 113 -11.68 15.93 10.08
C LEU A 113 -12.02 16.91 8.96
N ASN A 114 -12.43 18.13 9.33
CA ASN A 114 -12.77 19.17 8.35
C ASN A 114 -11.56 19.53 7.48
N ARG A 115 -10.37 19.75 8.11
CA ARG A 115 -9.14 20.08 7.37
C ARG A 115 -8.71 18.96 6.43
N ILE A 116 -8.69 17.71 6.91
CA ILE A 116 -8.27 16.56 6.10
C ILE A 116 -9.25 16.33 4.94
N THR A 117 -10.54 16.48 5.19
CA THR A 117 -11.58 16.31 4.16
C THR A 117 -11.49 17.39 3.08
N ALA A 118 -11.24 18.64 3.46
CA ALA A 118 -11.10 19.74 2.52
C ALA A 118 -9.81 19.63 1.67
N ALA A 119 -8.76 19.02 2.22
CA ALA A 119 -7.46 18.93 1.58
C ALA A 119 -7.31 17.77 0.59
N ASN A 120 -8.07 16.69 0.75
CA ASN A 120 -7.86 15.45 0.00
C ASN A 120 -8.98 15.17 -0.99
N SER A 121 -8.67 14.41 -2.05
CA SER A 121 -9.64 13.97 -3.04
C SER A 121 -10.78 13.16 -2.43
N LYS A 122 -11.96 13.24 -3.06
CA LYS A 122 -13.14 12.49 -2.62
C LYS A 122 -12.86 10.99 -2.52
N GLY A 123 -12.19 10.41 -3.52
CA GLY A 123 -11.85 8.98 -3.53
C GLY A 123 -10.93 8.58 -2.38
N ALA A 124 -9.92 9.41 -2.07
CA ALA A 124 -9.03 9.18 -0.94
C ALA A 124 -9.79 9.24 0.40
N MET A 125 -10.68 10.21 0.58
CA MET A 125 -11.51 10.30 1.79
C MET A 125 -12.51 9.15 1.91
N GLU A 126 -13.11 8.71 0.81
CA GLU A 126 -13.97 7.52 0.79
C GLU A 126 -13.21 6.25 1.19
N SER A 127 -11.94 6.13 0.78
CA SER A 127 -11.08 5.00 1.14
C SER A 127 -10.75 4.92 2.63
N ALA A 128 -10.69 6.06 3.32
CA ALA A 128 -10.44 6.19 4.75
C ALA A 128 -11.70 6.12 5.62
N THR A 129 -12.88 6.01 4.98
CA THR A 129 -14.18 6.09 5.63
C THR A 129 -14.82 4.71 5.76
N SER A 130 -15.39 4.41 6.92
CA SER A 130 -16.22 3.22 7.13
C SER A 130 -17.46 3.54 7.96
N THR A 131 -18.45 2.64 7.91
CA THR A 131 -19.66 2.73 8.73
C THR A 131 -19.65 1.59 9.73
N VAL A 132 -19.64 1.92 11.01
CA VAL A 132 -19.60 0.97 12.13
C VAL A 132 -20.86 1.20 12.97
N LYS A 133 -21.66 0.16 13.19
CA LYS A 133 -22.92 0.26 13.97
C LYS A 133 -23.81 1.42 13.51
N GLY A 134 -23.88 1.65 12.20
CA GLY A 134 -24.68 2.73 11.60
C GLY A 134 -24.01 4.11 11.63
N GLU A 135 -22.88 4.30 12.29
CA GLU A 135 -22.15 5.57 12.34
C GLU A 135 -21.00 5.63 11.33
N LYS A 136 -21.04 6.62 10.45
CA LYS A 136 -19.98 6.90 9.51
C LYS A 136 -18.80 7.57 10.22
N GLY A 137 -17.59 7.05 10.01
CA GLY A 137 -16.36 7.57 10.60
C GLY A 137 -15.18 7.53 9.62
N VAL A 138 -14.18 8.39 9.86
CA VAL A 138 -12.90 8.40 9.15
C VAL A 138 -11.82 7.89 10.11
N TYR A 139 -10.98 6.97 9.63
CA TYR A 139 -10.05 6.21 10.46
C TYR A 139 -8.60 6.23 9.97
N GLY A 140 -8.29 7.04 8.98
CA GLY A 140 -6.95 7.24 8.48
C GLY A 140 -6.82 8.55 7.70
N MET A 141 -5.59 9.04 7.59
CA MET A 141 -5.25 10.25 6.85
C MET A 141 -4.60 9.83 5.53
N PRO A 142 -5.27 10.06 4.38
CA PRO A 142 -4.70 9.70 3.09
C PRO A 142 -3.46 10.53 2.78
N TYR A 143 -2.44 9.92 2.14
CA TYR A 143 -1.26 10.68 1.75
C TYR A 143 -0.69 10.32 0.39
N THR A 144 -1.04 9.14 -0.19
CA THR A 144 -0.61 8.78 -1.54
C THR A 144 -1.55 7.78 -2.19
N ASP A 145 -1.65 7.85 -3.53
CA ASP A 145 -2.28 6.82 -4.34
C ASP A 145 -1.44 5.53 -4.30
N ASN A 146 -2.11 4.38 -4.46
CA ASN A 146 -1.48 3.07 -4.57
C ASN A 146 -2.15 2.29 -5.70
N SER A 147 -1.53 2.29 -6.88
CA SER A 147 -2.01 1.62 -8.08
C SER A 147 -0.82 1.20 -8.95
N PHE A 148 -1.12 0.50 -10.04
CA PHE A 148 -0.13 0.05 -11.00
C PHE A 148 -0.47 0.53 -12.41
N PHE A 149 0.57 0.61 -13.24
CA PHE A 149 0.52 1.12 -14.60
C PHE A 149 1.62 0.46 -15.45
N LEU A 150 1.81 0.91 -16.69
CA LEU A 150 2.79 0.36 -17.62
C LEU A 150 4.06 1.22 -17.65
N TYR A 151 5.22 0.59 -17.44
CA TYR A 151 6.55 1.11 -17.82
C TYR A 151 6.98 0.55 -19.16
N TYR A 152 7.70 1.35 -19.96
CA TYR A 152 8.24 0.86 -21.22
C TYR A 152 9.49 1.63 -21.68
N ASP A 153 10.30 0.95 -22.50
CA ASP A 153 11.44 1.53 -23.20
C ASP A 153 10.96 2.16 -24.52
N LYS A 154 10.93 3.50 -24.57
CA LYS A 154 10.50 4.25 -25.77
C LYS A 154 11.48 4.19 -26.95
N SER A 155 12.66 3.55 -26.79
CA SER A 155 13.52 3.22 -27.91
C SER A 155 13.05 1.99 -28.69
N VAL A 156 12.19 1.17 -28.06
CA VAL A 156 11.63 -0.08 -28.62
C VAL A 156 10.15 0.07 -28.97
N LEU A 157 9.39 0.74 -28.11
CA LEU A 157 7.94 0.86 -28.18
C LEU A 157 7.51 2.32 -28.33
N THR A 158 6.55 2.55 -29.21
CA THR A 158 5.90 3.86 -29.37
C THR A 158 4.69 3.99 -28.46
N GLU A 159 4.16 5.21 -28.29
CA GLU A 159 2.90 5.48 -27.57
C GLU A 159 1.70 4.73 -28.18
N THR A 160 1.73 4.44 -29.49
CA THR A 160 0.70 3.63 -30.15
C THR A 160 0.83 2.15 -29.81
N ASP A 161 2.06 1.62 -29.81
CA ASP A 161 2.30 0.20 -29.51
C ASP A 161 1.82 -0.17 -28.10
N VAL A 162 1.95 0.74 -27.12
CA VAL A 162 1.59 0.48 -25.73
C VAL A 162 0.11 0.63 -25.39
N GLN A 163 -0.74 0.91 -26.37
CA GLN A 163 -2.19 0.99 -26.15
C GLN A 163 -2.85 -0.38 -25.95
N SER A 164 -2.22 -1.46 -26.45
CA SER A 164 -2.71 -2.82 -26.29
C SER A 164 -1.58 -3.82 -26.02
N ILE A 165 -1.89 -4.92 -25.33
CA ILE A 165 -0.92 -6.01 -25.11
C ILE A 165 -0.44 -6.54 -26.47
N ASP A 166 -1.34 -6.71 -27.44
CA ASP A 166 -0.96 -7.20 -28.78
C ASP A 166 -0.02 -6.23 -29.50
N GLY A 167 -0.22 -4.92 -29.35
CA GLY A 167 0.69 -3.88 -29.85
C GLY A 167 2.08 -4.02 -29.25
N ILE A 168 2.17 -4.17 -27.93
CA ILE A 168 3.44 -4.42 -27.22
C ILE A 168 4.10 -5.70 -27.75
N LEU A 169 3.34 -6.79 -27.81
CA LEU A 169 3.84 -8.10 -28.23
C LEU A 169 4.32 -8.10 -29.70
N SER A 170 3.80 -7.21 -30.55
CA SER A 170 4.27 -7.06 -31.93
C SER A 170 5.74 -6.63 -32.02
N LYS A 171 6.27 -6.02 -30.97
CA LYS A 171 7.67 -5.57 -30.86
C LYS A 171 8.52 -6.46 -29.94
N CYS A 172 7.89 -7.42 -29.25
CA CYS A 172 8.56 -8.34 -28.35
C CYS A 172 9.09 -9.58 -29.06
N SER A 173 10.04 -10.26 -28.41
CA SER A 173 10.61 -11.56 -28.79
C SER A 173 10.84 -12.40 -27.54
N GLN A 174 11.38 -13.61 -27.68
CA GLN A 174 11.78 -14.44 -26.52
C GLN A 174 12.88 -13.81 -25.67
N THR A 175 13.68 -12.89 -26.22
CA THR A 175 14.79 -12.22 -25.53
C THR A 175 14.50 -10.76 -25.22
N LYS A 176 13.36 -10.22 -25.64
CA LYS A 176 12.86 -8.87 -25.35
C LYS A 176 11.38 -8.97 -25.03
N GLN A 177 11.06 -9.19 -23.77
CA GLN A 177 9.74 -9.59 -23.32
C GLN A 177 8.91 -8.43 -22.75
N PHE A 178 7.59 -8.62 -22.77
CA PHE A 178 6.64 -7.91 -21.94
C PHE A 178 6.47 -8.64 -20.62
N ALA A 179 6.63 -7.96 -19.48
CA ALA A 179 6.47 -8.54 -18.17
C ALA A 179 5.11 -8.18 -17.55
N PHE A 180 4.36 -9.19 -17.14
CA PHE A 180 3.13 -9.03 -16.39
C PHE A 180 3.11 -10.00 -15.22
N PRO A 181 2.86 -9.54 -13.95
CA PRO A 181 2.88 -10.40 -12.76
C PRO A 181 1.63 -11.29 -12.66
N PHE A 182 1.50 -12.31 -13.55
CA PHE A 182 0.33 -13.21 -13.54
C PHE A 182 0.24 -14.11 -12.30
N THR A 183 1.32 -14.24 -11.54
CA THR A 183 1.34 -14.97 -10.26
C THR A 183 0.91 -14.12 -9.08
N ASP A 184 0.45 -12.90 -9.30
CA ASP A 184 -0.04 -11.98 -8.27
C ASP A 184 -1.47 -11.55 -8.58
N GLY A 185 -2.39 -11.90 -7.68
CA GLY A 185 -3.83 -11.63 -7.82
C GLY A 185 -4.17 -10.15 -7.92
N TRP A 186 -3.36 -9.27 -7.31
CA TRP A 186 -3.59 -7.82 -7.34
C TRP A 186 -3.51 -7.26 -8.77
N TYR A 187 -2.62 -7.82 -9.60
CA TYR A 187 -2.51 -7.45 -11.01
C TYR A 187 -3.51 -8.21 -11.90
N THR A 188 -3.67 -9.53 -11.69
CA THR A 188 -4.51 -10.38 -12.58
C THR A 188 -5.98 -10.08 -12.50
N THR A 189 -6.50 -9.59 -11.37
CA THR A 189 -7.90 -9.12 -11.24
C THR A 189 -8.25 -8.02 -12.24
N SER A 190 -7.26 -7.27 -12.76
CA SER A 190 -7.48 -6.19 -13.74
C SER A 190 -8.13 -6.65 -15.03
N PHE A 191 -7.95 -7.90 -15.42
CA PHE A 191 -8.60 -8.49 -16.61
C PHE A 191 -10.09 -8.70 -16.35
N TYR A 192 -10.47 -9.28 -15.20
CA TYR A 192 -11.86 -9.54 -14.81
C TYR A 192 -12.63 -8.23 -14.62
N PHE A 193 -12.02 -7.25 -13.94
CA PHE A 193 -12.62 -5.94 -13.73
C PHE A 193 -12.87 -5.21 -15.04
N GLY A 194 -12.03 -5.40 -16.06
CA GLY A 194 -12.21 -4.86 -17.41
C GLY A 194 -13.52 -5.30 -18.06
N LYS A 195 -14.05 -6.47 -17.69
CA LYS A 195 -15.35 -6.98 -18.15
C LYS A 195 -16.49 -6.74 -17.14
N GLY A 196 -16.25 -5.97 -16.10
CA GLY A 196 -17.23 -5.68 -15.06
C GLY A 196 -17.45 -6.83 -14.07
N LEU A 197 -16.66 -7.90 -14.16
CA LEU A 197 -16.68 -8.98 -13.18
C LEU A 197 -16.04 -8.52 -11.88
N GLY A 198 -16.39 -9.19 -10.76
CA GLY A 198 -15.87 -8.79 -9.48
C GLY A 198 -16.28 -9.71 -8.33
N TYR A 199 -16.34 -9.11 -7.19
CA TYR A 199 -16.75 -9.73 -5.95
C TYR A 199 -17.59 -8.75 -5.14
N GLU A 200 -18.38 -9.29 -4.22
CA GLU A 200 -19.11 -8.52 -3.20
C GLU A 200 -18.84 -9.10 -1.83
N VAL A 201 -18.65 -8.25 -0.83
CA VAL A 201 -18.47 -8.62 0.57
C VAL A 201 -19.56 -7.99 1.40
N THR A 202 -20.30 -8.83 2.16
CA THR A 202 -21.26 -8.38 3.16
C THR A 202 -20.58 -8.40 4.52
N TYR A 203 -20.78 -7.34 5.28
CA TYR A 203 -20.24 -7.19 6.63
C TYR A 203 -21.37 -7.12 7.66
N ASP A 204 -21.09 -7.56 8.88
CA ASP A 204 -21.93 -7.26 10.05
C ASP A 204 -21.68 -5.84 10.59
N ASP A 205 -22.35 -5.49 11.67
CA ASP A 205 -22.24 -4.17 12.31
C ASP A 205 -20.84 -3.87 12.89
N ASN A 206 -20.00 -4.89 13.05
CA ASN A 206 -18.63 -4.78 13.56
C ASN A 206 -17.59 -4.87 12.43
N LEU A 207 -18.02 -4.88 11.16
CA LEU A 207 -17.17 -5.06 9.97
C LEU A 207 -16.51 -6.44 9.86
N ALA A 208 -17.11 -7.48 10.47
CA ALA A 208 -16.73 -8.86 10.18
C ALA A 208 -17.40 -9.31 8.89
N GLU A 209 -16.62 -9.97 8.01
CA GLU A 209 -17.14 -10.50 6.75
C GLU A 209 -18.14 -11.65 7.02
N THR A 210 -19.36 -11.53 6.53
CA THR A 210 -20.43 -12.53 6.73
C THR A 210 -20.73 -13.32 5.47
N LYS A 211 -20.52 -12.73 4.30
CA LYS A 211 -20.72 -13.38 3.00
C LYS A 211 -19.78 -12.76 1.96
N ILE A 212 -19.21 -13.62 1.13
CA ILE A 212 -18.43 -13.24 -0.05
C ILE A 212 -19.06 -13.91 -1.26
N THR A 213 -19.22 -13.17 -2.35
CA THR A 213 -19.58 -13.70 -3.66
C THR A 213 -18.57 -13.23 -4.70
N CYS A 214 -18.25 -14.10 -5.67
CA CYS A 214 -17.29 -13.82 -6.74
C CYS A 214 -17.80 -14.43 -8.04
N ASP A 215 -17.87 -13.64 -9.10
CA ASP A 215 -18.42 -14.06 -10.40
C ASP A 215 -17.34 -14.37 -11.47
N PHE A 216 -16.11 -14.62 -11.03
CA PHE A 216 -15.00 -14.89 -11.95
C PHE A 216 -15.11 -16.24 -12.68
N ASP A 217 -15.93 -17.18 -12.24
CA ASP A 217 -16.10 -18.51 -12.84
C ASP A 217 -17.35 -18.65 -13.74
N ASN A 218 -18.07 -17.56 -13.99
CA ASN A 218 -19.16 -17.57 -14.99
C ASN A 218 -18.58 -17.67 -16.43
N ASP A 219 -19.43 -17.80 -17.45
CA ASP A 219 -19.01 -17.97 -18.85
C ASP A 219 -18.10 -16.82 -19.32
N MET A 220 -18.34 -15.58 -18.89
CA MET A 220 -17.49 -14.44 -19.21
C MET A 220 -16.14 -14.54 -18.49
N GLY A 221 -16.13 -14.95 -17.24
CA GLY A 221 -14.90 -15.17 -16.47
C GLY A 221 -14.03 -16.29 -17.04
N VAL A 222 -14.67 -17.36 -17.54
CA VAL A 222 -13.96 -18.41 -18.29
C VAL A 222 -13.28 -17.82 -19.53
N ALA A 223 -13.99 -17.01 -20.34
CA ALA A 223 -13.42 -16.36 -21.53
C ALA A 223 -12.27 -15.39 -21.17
N VAL A 224 -12.41 -14.63 -20.08
CA VAL A 224 -11.31 -13.77 -19.55
C VAL A 224 -10.11 -14.63 -19.16
N THR A 225 -10.33 -15.73 -18.46
CA THR A 225 -9.24 -16.64 -18.05
C THR A 225 -8.56 -17.30 -19.25
N GLU A 226 -9.31 -17.62 -20.32
CA GLU A 226 -8.75 -18.09 -21.59
C GLU A 226 -7.85 -17.04 -22.26
N ALA A 227 -8.25 -15.75 -22.21
CA ALA A 227 -7.41 -14.65 -22.68
C ALA A 227 -6.12 -14.53 -21.85
N ILE A 228 -6.21 -14.54 -20.52
CA ILE A 228 -5.03 -14.56 -19.63
C ILE A 228 -4.14 -15.76 -19.97
N TRP A 229 -4.70 -16.95 -20.09
CA TRP A 229 -3.98 -18.16 -20.42
C TRP A 229 -3.25 -18.08 -21.77
N SER A 230 -3.83 -17.38 -22.74
CA SER A 230 -3.18 -17.17 -24.06
C SER A 230 -1.90 -16.35 -23.92
N TYR A 231 -1.89 -15.30 -23.06
CA TYR A 231 -0.70 -14.49 -22.77
C TYR A 231 0.34 -15.24 -21.92
N VAL A 232 -0.11 -16.01 -20.92
CA VAL A 232 0.81 -16.81 -20.09
C VAL A 232 1.59 -17.83 -20.90
N LYS A 233 1.00 -18.38 -21.97
CA LYS A 233 1.67 -19.32 -22.91
C LYS A 233 2.56 -18.64 -23.96
N ASP A 234 2.44 -17.34 -24.14
CA ASP A 234 3.22 -16.63 -25.15
C ASP A 234 4.65 -16.43 -24.66
N ASN A 235 5.62 -16.97 -25.40
CA ASN A 235 7.03 -16.89 -25.04
C ASN A 235 7.64 -15.48 -25.09
N ARG A 236 6.90 -14.50 -25.62
CA ARG A 236 7.23 -13.07 -25.59
C ARG A 236 6.79 -12.41 -24.27
N VAL A 237 6.12 -13.15 -23.39
CA VAL A 237 5.62 -12.67 -22.10
C VAL A 237 6.43 -13.29 -20.96
N LYS A 238 6.92 -12.45 -20.05
CA LYS A 238 7.46 -12.86 -18.75
C LYS A 238 6.32 -13.00 -17.77
N ALA A 239 5.66 -14.17 -17.77
CA ALA A 239 4.43 -14.41 -17.01
C ALA A 239 4.65 -14.60 -15.49
N ASP A 240 5.83 -15.03 -15.07
CA ASP A 240 6.25 -15.18 -13.66
C ASP A 240 6.98 -13.94 -13.13
N ALA A 241 6.67 -12.77 -13.69
CA ALA A 241 7.28 -11.51 -13.30
C ALA A 241 6.96 -11.15 -11.84
N ASN A 242 7.92 -10.52 -11.19
CA ASN A 242 7.81 -9.83 -9.91
C ASN A 242 8.76 -8.63 -9.94
N ASP A 243 8.75 -7.79 -8.89
CA ASP A 243 9.55 -6.56 -8.88
C ASP A 243 11.04 -6.79 -9.16
N SER A 244 11.63 -7.85 -8.58
CA SER A 244 13.05 -8.16 -8.80
C SER A 244 13.33 -8.59 -10.24
N LYS A 245 12.48 -9.41 -10.85
CA LYS A 245 12.62 -9.85 -12.25
C LYS A 245 12.37 -8.71 -13.22
N ILE A 246 11.40 -7.83 -12.93
CA ILE A 246 11.11 -6.65 -13.73
C ILE A 246 12.31 -5.70 -13.75
N THR A 247 12.82 -5.34 -12.58
CA THR A 247 13.96 -4.42 -12.48
C THR A 247 15.23 -5.00 -13.09
N ALA A 248 15.53 -6.29 -12.86
CA ALA A 248 16.65 -6.97 -13.49
C ALA A 248 16.52 -7.01 -15.01
N GLY A 249 15.33 -7.29 -15.54
CA GLY A 249 15.08 -7.37 -16.98
C GLY A 249 15.16 -6.01 -17.70
N PHE A 250 14.80 -4.90 -17.06
CA PHE A 250 15.10 -3.56 -17.60
C PHE A 250 16.59 -3.23 -17.57
N ASN A 251 17.33 -3.74 -16.57
CA ASN A 251 18.78 -3.53 -16.49
C ASN A 251 19.55 -4.25 -17.60
N ASP A 252 19.17 -5.48 -17.92
CA ASP A 252 19.85 -6.31 -18.92
C ASP A 252 19.22 -6.23 -20.33
N GLY A 253 18.10 -5.49 -20.46
CA GLY A 253 17.38 -5.28 -21.72
C GLY A 253 16.53 -6.47 -22.16
N SER A 254 16.31 -7.47 -21.32
CA SER A 254 15.42 -8.62 -21.58
C SER A 254 13.94 -8.28 -21.42
N ILE A 255 13.60 -7.20 -20.70
CA ILE A 255 12.25 -6.64 -20.58
C ILE A 255 12.23 -5.27 -21.21
N VAL A 256 11.26 -5.05 -22.11
CA VAL A 256 11.05 -3.78 -22.82
C VAL A 256 9.77 -3.06 -22.40
N ALA A 257 8.85 -3.77 -21.77
CA ALA A 257 7.68 -3.21 -21.11
C ALA A 257 7.29 -4.06 -19.90
N ALA A 258 6.77 -3.43 -18.85
CA ALA A 258 6.31 -4.14 -17.67
C ALA A 258 5.15 -3.43 -16.97
N VAL A 259 4.20 -4.20 -16.45
CA VAL A 259 3.19 -3.70 -15.50
C VAL A 259 3.78 -3.77 -14.11
N SER A 260 3.83 -2.65 -13.42
CA SER A 260 4.29 -2.53 -12.04
C SER A 260 3.80 -1.24 -11.38
N GLY A 261 4.05 -1.07 -10.09
CA GLY A 261 3.69 0.13 -9.35
C GLY A 261 4.83 1.16 -9.28
N ILE A 262 4.51 2.29 -8.66
CA ILE A 262 5.43 3.45 -8.55
C ILE A 262 6.72 3.13 -7.77
N TRP A 263 6.70 2.12 -6.90
CA TRP A 263 7.86 1.73 -6.08
C TRP A 263 9.07 1.25 -6.89
N ASN A 264 8.88 0.80 -8.15
CA ASN A 264 9.97 0.41 -9.04
C ASN A 264 10.49 1.57 -9.92
N ARG A 265 9.85 2.75 -9.89
CA ARG A 265 10.15 3.91 -10.73
C ARG A 265 11.64 4.26 -10.74
N THR A 266 12.19 4.58 -9.58
CA THR A 266 13.58 5.08 -9.46
C THR A 266 14.58 4.11 -10.07
N THR A 267 14.34 2.81 -9.89
CA THR A 267 15.21 1.75 -10.42
C THR A 267 15.09 1.62 -11.94
N ILE A 268 13.85 1.59 -12.47
CA ILE A 268 13.59 1.46 -13.90
C ILE A 268 14.06 2.72 -14.64
N GLU A 269 13.78 3.91 -14.11
CA GLU A 269 14.22 5.19 -14.68
C GLU A 269 15.74 5.28 -14.76
N LYS A 270 16.45 4.80 -13.72
CA LYS A 270 17.91 4.71 -13.73
C LYS A 270 18.45 3.83 -14.86
N TYR A 271 17.80 2.71 -15.15
CA TYR A 271 18.25 1.78 -16.19
C TYR A 271 17.90 2.26 -17.61
N LEU A 272 16.72 2.80 -17.81
CA LEU A 272 16.27 3.27 -19.11
C LEU A 272 16.77 4.69 -19.47
N GLY A 273 17.08 5.52 -18.48
CA GLY A 273 17.54 6.90 -18.66
C GLY A 273 16.59 7.70 -19.55
N LYS A 274 17.10 8.27 -20.64
CA LYS A 274 16.29 9.06 -21.60
C LYS A 274 15.19 8.26 -22.30
N ASN A 275 15.27 6.95 -22.28
CA ASN A 275 14.28 6.06 -22.90
C ASN A 275 13.15 5.66 -21.94
N PHE A 276 13.21 6.11 -20.69
CA PHE A 276 12.16 5.87 -19.70
C PHE A 276 10.84 6.48 -20.12
N ALA A 277 9.78 5.69 -20.04
CA ALA A 277 8.41 6.13 -20.29
C ALA A 277 7.42 5.30 -19.47
N ALA A 278 6.23 5.89 -19.25
CA ALA A 278 5.13 5.25 -18.57
C ALA A 278 3.80 5.60 -19.26
N ALA A 279 2.83 4.70 -19.17
CA ALA A 279 1.49 4.87 -19.70
C ALA A 279 0.46 4.19 -18.79
N LYS A 280 -0.83 4.52 -18.96
CA LYS A 280 -1.90 3.71 -18.38
C LYS A 280 -1.77 2.25 -18.83
N LEU A 281 -2.45 1.33 -18.17
CA LEU A 281 -2.51 -0.08 -18.59
C LEU A 281 -3.05 -0.21 -20.01
N PRO A 282 -2.49 -1.15 -20.80
CA PRO A 282 -2.98 -1.44 -22.15
C PRO A 282 -4.35 -2.10 -22.13
N THR A 283 -4.98 -2.18 -23.30
CA THR A 283 -6.10 -3.11 -23.52
C THR A 283 -5.59 -4.53 -23.76
N TYR A 284 -6.43 -5.53 -23.50
CA TYR A 284 -6.19 -6.91 -23.91
C TYR A 284 -7.24 -7.38 -24.90
N THR A 285 -6.90 -8.35 -25.73
CA THR A 285 -7.85 -8.94 -26.69
C THR A 285 -8.63 -10.06 -26.02
N LEU A 286 -9.94 -9.88 -25.89
CA LEU A 286 -10.89 -10.92 -25.50
C LEU A 286 -11.51 -11.56 -26.72
N LYS A 287 -11.39 -12.88 -26.84
CA LYS A 287 -11.99 -13.66 -27.96
C LYS A 287 -13.19 -14.45 -27.44
N GLN A 288 -14.31 -14.32 -28.16
CA GLN A 288 -15.52 -15.12 -27.92
C GLN A 288 -15.98 -15.70 -29.27
N GLY A 289 -15.66 -16.97 -29.52
CA GLY A 289 -15.86 -17.57 -30.81
C GLY A 289 -15.06 -16.87 -31.90
N THR A 290 -15.75 -16.34 -32.92
CA THR A 290 -15.14 -15.57 -34.04
C THR A 290 -14.97 -14.07 -33.72
N ASN A 291 -15.57 -13.59 -32.64
CA ASN A 291 -15.51 -12.18 -32.23
C ASN A 291 -14.27 -11.92 -31.37
N ALA A 292 -13.64 -10.78 -31.62
CA ALA A 292 -12.54 -10.28 -30.81
C ALA A 292 -12.80 -8.81 -30.43
N GLU A 293 -12.65 -8.46 -29.17
CA GLU A 293 -12.78 -7.09 -28.70
C GLU A 293 -11.55 -6.66 -27.90
N GLN A 294 -11.26 -5.36 -27.91
CA GLN A 294 -10.25 -4.75 -27.05
C GLN A 294 -10.89 -4.33 -25.74
N VAL A 295 -10.41 -4.90 -24.62
CA VAL A 295 -10.93 -4.64 -23.30
C VAL A 295 -9.88 -3.90 -22.47
N GLN A 296 -10.23 -2.75 -21.90
CA GLN A 296 -9.33 -1.98 -21.05
C GLN A 296 -9.07 -2.73 -19.74
N LEU A 297 -7.80 -2.90 -19.39
CA LEU A 297 -7.42 -3.38 -18.05
C LEU A 297 -7.81 -2.34 -16.98
N VAL A 298 -8.49 -2.80 -15.94
CA VAL A 298 -9.02 -1.96 -14.84
C VAL A 298 -8.26 -2.30 -13.57
N SER A 299 -7.42 -1.37 -13.09
CA SER A 299 -6.61 -1.58 -11.90
C SER A 299 -7.40 -1.37 -10.60
N PHE A 300 -6.84 -1.76 -9.48
CA PHE A 300 -7.27 -1.21 -8.21
C PHE A 300 -6.87 0.27 -8.09
N ALA A 301 -7.79 1.08 -7.52
CA ALA A 301 -7.49 2.39 -6.96
C ALA A 301 -7.34 2.21 -5.45
N GLY A 302 -6.12 1.95 -5.00
CA GLY A 302 -5.75 1.88 -3.61
C GLY A 302 -5.22 3.22 -3.11
N TYR A 303 -5.14 3.33 -1.79
CA TYR A 303 -4.57 4.49 -1.10
C TYR A 303 -3.77 4.01 0.10
N LYS A 304 -2.66 4.70 0.37
CA LYS A 304 -1.96 4.56 1.65
C LYS A 304 -2.47 5.60 2.62
N LEU A 305 -2.74 5.15 3.82
CA LEU A 305 -3.31 5.93 4.89
C LEU A 305 -2.39 5.91 6.10
N MET A 306 -2.28 7.03 6.79
CA MET A 306 -1.63 7.09 8.10
C MET A 306 -2.70 6.92 9.17
N GLY A 307 -2.64 5.81 9.91
CA GLY A 307 -3.53 5.49 11.01
C GLY A 307 -2.93 5.86 12.36
N VAL A 308 -3.78 6.13 13.34
CA VAL A 308 -3.41 6.31 14.74
C VAL A 308 -4.03 5.21 15.57
N ASN A 309 -3.22 4.55 16.38
CA ASN A 309 -3.66 3.47 17.24
C ASN A 309 -4.64 3.97 18.29
N ASN A 310 -5.77 3.29 18.42
CA ASN A 310 -6.79 3.65 19.41
C ASN A 310 -6.30 3.48 20.87
N TYR A 311 -5.28 2.67 21.08
CA TYR A 311 -4.64 2.41 22.39
C TYR A 311 -3.42 3.29 22.66
N SER A 312 -3.05 4.21 21.74
CA SER A 312 -1.95 5.15 21.99
C SER A 312 -2.17 5.95 23.28
N LYS A 313 -1.15 6.00 24.12
CA LYS A 313 -1.15 6.80 25.37
C LYS A 313 -1.05 8.30 25.11
N HIS A 314 -0.51 8.67 23.92
CA HIS A 314 -0.33 10.05 23.45
C HIS A 314 -1.17 10.30 22.20
N LYS A 315 -2.45 9.91 22.22
CA LYS A 315 -3.35 9.92 21.05
C LYS A 315 -3.44 11.28 20.36
N THR A 316 -3.49 12.37 21.11
CA THR A 316 -3.53 13.72 20.54
C THR A 316 -2.25 14.05 19.77
N ASP A 317 -1.08 13.78 20.38
CA ASP A 317 0.22 14.02 19.74
C ASP A 317 0.44 13.09 18.53
N ALA A 318 -0.01 11.84 18.62
CA ALA A 318 -0.01 10.89 17.50
C ALA A 318 -0.88 11.39 16.32
N MET A 319 -2.06 11.96 16.62
CA MET A 319 -2.92 12.59 15.61
C MET A 319 -2.29 13.85 15.01
N ASP A 320 -1.63 14.69 15.81
CA ASP A 320 -0.91 15.88 15.33
C ASP A 320 0.24 15.47 14.39
N PHE A 321 1.01 14.43 14.78
CA PHE A 321 2.07 13.90 13.94
C PHE A 321 1.54 13.29 12.64
N ALA A 322 0.49 12.48 12.70
CA ALA A 322 -0.10 11.88 11.51
C ALA A 322 -0.65 12.93 10.52
N GLU A 323 -1.31 13.99 11.03
CA GLU A 323 -1.77 15.13 10.21
C GLU A 323 -0.58 15.89 9.60
N PHE A 324 0.49 16.09 10.37
CA PHE A 324 1.71 16.74 9.87
C PHE A 324 2.40 15.87 8.80
N TYR A 325 2.53 14.56 9.02
CA TYR A 325 3.11 13.62 8.06
C TYR A 325 2.38 13.64 6.71
N THR A 326 1.07 13.80 6.74
CA THR A 326 0.19 13.72 5.57
C THR A 326 -0.23 15.09 5.01
N ASN A 327 0.38 16.18 5.46
CA ASN A 327 0.07 17.52 4.96
C ASN A 327 0.58 17.74 3.52
N LYS A 328 0.17 18.85 2.90
CA LYS A 328 0.53 19.21 1.53
C LYS A 328 2.04 19.18 1.29
N GLU A 329 2.81 19.86 2.15
CA GLU A 329 4.26 20.02 2.00
C GLU A 329 4.97 18.66 2.05
N ASN A 330 4.56 17.80 2.98
CA ASN A 330 5.15 16.49 3.15
C ASN A 330 4.71 15.51 2.04
N GLN A 331 3.50 15.63 1.51
CA GLN A 331 3.09 14.86 0.33
C GLN A 331 3.90 15.25 -0.92
N ILE A 332 4.24 16.54 -1.13
CA ILE A 332 5.12 16.97 -2.20
C ILE A 332 6.54 16.40 -2.00
N LYS A 333 7.10 16.49 -0.79
CA LYS A 333 8.41 15.88 -0.48
C LYS A 333 8.41 14.37 -0.67
N HIS A 334 7.33 13.68 -0.29
CA HIS A 334 7.18 12.24 -0.50
C HIS A 334 7.14 11.92 -2.00
N PHE A 335 6.42 12.70 -2.79
CA PHE A 335 6.44 12.59 -4.24
C PHE A 335 7.86 12.78 -4.81
N GLU A 336 8.59 13.82 -4.41
CA GLU A 336 9.96 14.06 -4.85
C GLU A 336 10.92 12.91 -4.48
N ALA A 337 10.77 12.35 -3.29
CA ALA A 337 11.63 11.26 -2.79
C ALA A 337 11.25 9.89 -3.39
N ARG A 338 9.97 9.62 -3.64
CA ARG A 338 9.43 8.31 -3.90
C ARG A 338 8.62 8.20 -5.19
N GLY A 339 8.17 9.32 -5.76
CA GLY A 339 7.31 9.39 -6.94
C GLY A 339 5.84 9.09 -6.68
N PHE A 340 5.43 8.77 -5.45
CA PHE A 340 4.03 8.49 -5.13
C PHE A 340 3.16 9.73 -5.30
N VAL A 341 2.07 9.60 -6.05
CA VAL A 341 1.17 10.73 -6.35
C VAL A 341 0.41 11.15 -5.10
N PRO A 342 0.41 12.45 -4.75
CA PRO A 342 -0.30 12.97 -3.60
C PRO A 342 -1.82 12.75 -3.66
N THR A 343 -2.46 12.56 -2.50
CA THR A 343 -3.94 12.59 -2.35
C THR A 343 -4.46 13.99 -2.08
N ASN A 344 -3.60 14.87 -1.55
CA ASN A 344 -3.90 16.29 -1.34
C ASN A 344 -4.04 17.00 -2.69
N GLU A 345 -5.17 17.65 -2.93
CA GLU A 345 -5.52 18.26 -4.22
C GLU A 345 -4.56 19.40 -4.62
N GLU A 346 -4.11 20.20 -3.64
CA GLU A 346 -3.13 21.27 -3.92
C GLU A 346 -1.74 20.69 -4.21
N ALA A 347 -1.31 19.66 -3.46
CA ALA A 347 -0.05 18.98 -3.73
C ALA A 347 -0.08 18.28 -5.09
N ARG A 348 -1.21 17.67 -5.46
CA ARG A 348 -1.42 17.04 -6.78
C ARG A 348 -1.31 18.06 -7.92
N SER A 349 -1.71 19.31 -7.67
CA SER A 349 -1.64 20.41 -8.64
C SER A 349 -0.25 21.06 -8.75
N ASP A 350 0.74 20.62 -7.96
CA ASP A 350 2.11 21.11 -8.06
C ASP A 350 2.70 20.82 -9.46
N GLU A 351 3.44 21.79 -10.02
CA GLU A 351 4.00 21.68 -11.36
C GLU A 351 4.89 20.44 -11.55
N LYS A 352 5.64 20.02 -10.53
CA LYS A 352 6.51 18.85 -10.57
C LYS A 352 5.69 17.56 -10.68
N VAL A 353 4.56 17.48 -9.95
CA VAL A 353 3.63 16.35 -10.02
C VAL A 353 2.97 16.31 -11.39
N GLN A 354 2.49 17.46 -11.87
CA GLN A 354 1.81 17.58 -13.17
C GLN A 354 2.72 17.33 -14.38
N ALA A 355 4.02 17.63 -14.27
CA ALA A 355 5.00 17.37 -15.33
C ALA A 355 5.44 15.90 -15.39
N ASP A 356 5.28 15.14 -14.32
CA ASP A 356 5.83 13.80 -14.16
C ASP A 356 5.12 12.73 -15.02
N VAL A 357 5.90 11.90 -15.69
CA VAL A 357 5.38 10.88 -16.62
C VAL A 357 4.62 9.77 -15.91
N CYS A 358 5.07 9.35 -14.72
CA CYS A 358 4.39 8.32 -13.95
C CYS A 358 3.11 8.86 -13.30
N ALA A 359 3.14 10.09 -12.80
CA ALA A 359 1.95 10.75 -12.26
C ALA A 359 0.85 10.91 -13.32
N LYS A 360 1.22 11.25 -14.58
CA LYS A 360 0.30 11.25 -15.71
C LYS A 360 -0.27 9.86 -15.98
N ALA A 361 0.59 8.84 -16.03
CA ALA A 361 0.18 7.46 -16.27
C ALA A 361 -0.82 6.94 -15.22
N ILE A 362 -0.54 7.20 -13.93
CA ILE A 362 -1.46 6.85 -12.82
C ILE A 362 -2.77 7.63 -12.93
N THR A 363 -2.71 8.95 -13.17
CA THR A 363 -3.91 9.79 -13.30
C THR A 363 -4.81 9.33 -14.44
N GLU A 364 -4.23 8.89 -15.56
CA GLU A 364 -4.96 8.29 -16.66
C GLU A 364 -5.53 6.91 -16.31
N GLN A 365 -4.74 6.08 -15.60
CA GLN A 365 -5.18 4.75 -15.18
C GLN A 365 -6.33 4.81 -14.18
N LEU A 366 -6.36 5.78 -13.27
CA LEU A 366 -7.43 5.94 -12.29
C LEU A 366 -8.82 6.15 -12.91
N LYS A 367 -8.90 6.60 -14.17
CA LYS A 367 -10.16 6.64 -14.93
C LYS A 367 -10.70 5.23 -15.22
N TYR A 368 -9.83 4.23 -15.16
CA TYR A 368 -10.09 2.80 -15.38
C TYR A 368 -9.67 2.02 -14.14
N SER A 369 -10.31 2.30 -13.02
CA SER A 369 -9.97 1.66 -11.76
C SER A 369 -11.21 1.29 -10.94
N LYS A 370 -11.06 0.27 -10.10
CA LYS A 370 -12.01 -0.15 -9.08
C LYS A 370 -11.44 0.18 -7.72
N THR A 371 -12.20 0.84 -6.86
CA THR A 371 -11.76 1.16 -5.51
C THR A 371 -11.32 -0.10 -4.76
N GLN A 372 -10.14 -0.08 -4.18
CA GLN A 372 -9.60 -1.17 -3.35
C GLN A 372 -10.23 -1.10 -1.94
N LYS A 373 -11.55 -1.18 -1.89
CA LYS A 373 -12.35 -1.15 -0.66
C LYS A 373 -13.25 -2.37 -0.62
N ASN A 374 -13.47 -2.92 0.57
CA ASN A 374 -14.27 -4.12 0.76
C ASN A 374 -13.75 -5.29 -0.11
N VAL A 375 -12.45 -5.47 -0.10
CA VAL A 375 -11.79 -6.59 -0.77
C VAL A 375 -11.94 -7.81 0.12
N PRO A 376 -12.37 -8.97 -0.41
CA PRO A 376 -12.46 -10.19 0.38
C PRO A 376 -11.13 -10.53 1.05
N SER A 377 -11.13 -10.82 2.32
CA SER A 377 -9.89 -11.22 3.03
C SER A 377 -9.26 -12.49 2.46
N THR A 378 -10.05 -13.28 1.74
CA THR A 378 -9.67 -14.55 1.15
C THR A 378 -9.20 -14.49 -0.30
N ILE A 379 -9.18 -13.30 -0.98
CA ILE A 379 -8.99 -13.24 -2.44
C ILE A 379 -7.55 -13.52 -2.89
N TRP A 380 -6.54 -13.05 -2.13
CA TRP A 380 -5.17 -12.99 -2.64
C TRP A 380 -4.56 -14.36 -2.89
N VAL A 381 -4.61 -15.25 -1.89
CA VAL A 381 -4.01 -16.59 -1.97
C VAL A 381 -4.62 -17.46 -3.08
N PRO A 382 -5.96 -17.53 -3.27
CA PRO A 382 -6.55 -18.24 -4.40
C PRO A 382 -6.17 -17.68 -5.76
N MET A 383 -6.13 -16.34 -5.91
CA MET A 383 -5.75 -15.70 -7.16
C MET A 383 -4.26 -15.92 -7.50
N GLU A 384 -3.36 -15.85 -6.51
CA GLU A 384 -1.96 -16.24 -6.66
C GLU A 384 -1.81 -17.71 -7.04
N GLY A 385 -2.61 -18.57 -6.43
CA GLY A 385 -2.67 -20.01 -6.75
C GLY A 385 -3.08 -20.27 -8.19
N LEU A 386 -4.13 -19.58 -8.67
CA LEU A 386 -4.60 -19.68 -10.07
C LEU A 386 -3.49 -19.22 -11.03
N GLY A 387 -2.87 -18.06 -10.79
CA GLY A 387 -1.79 -17.54 -11.61
C GLY A 387 -0.58 -18.48 -11.66
N SER A 388 -0.17 -19.02 -10.51
CA SER A 388 0.93 -19.98 -10.41
C SER A 388 0.62 -21.30 -11.13
N ALA A 389 -0.63 -21.77 -11.04
CA ALA A 389 -1.09 -22.97 -11.75
C ALA A 389 -1.06 -22.74 -13.28
N MET A 390 -1.43 -21.57 -13.77
CA MET A 390 -1.29 -21.19 -15.18
C MET A 390 0.17 -21.22 -15.62
N VAL A 391 1.07 -20.56 -14.90
CA VAL A 391 2.51 -20.53 -15.25
C VAL A 391 3.09 -21.95 -15.29
N THR A 392 2.80 -22.78 -14.30
CA THR A 392 3.25 -24.18 -14.26
C THR A 392 2.63 -25.01 -15.38
N GLY A 393 1.33 -24.83 -15.66
CA GLY A 393 0.61 -25.49 -16.73
C GLY A 393 1.13 -25.13 -18.12
N ALA A 394 1.56 -23.89 -18.33
CA ALA A 394 2.19 -23.47 -19.59
C ALA A 394 3.51 -24.21 -19.85
N GLN A 395 4.27 -24.51 -18.80
CA GLN A 395 5.52 -25.28 -18.91
C GLN A 395 5.29 -26.78 -19.12
N SER A 396 4.26 -27.35 -18.47
CA SER A 396 3.96 -28.77 -18.52
C SER A 396 3.03 -29.19 -19.67
N GLY A 397 2.35 -28.23 -20.30
CA GLY A 397 1.31 -28.48 -21.30
C GLY A 397 -0.02 -29.01 -20.72
N ASN A 398 -0.18 -29.06 -19.39
CA ASN A 398 -1.36 -29.60 -18.70
C ASN A 398 -1.97 -28.55 -17.77
N PHE A 399 -3.14 -28.01 -18.16
CA PHE A 399 -3.89 -27.03 -17.35
C PHE A 399 -5.38 -27.17 -17.60
N ASP A 400 -6.12 -27.64 -16.59
CA ASP A 400 -7.58 -27.63 -16.62
C ASP A 400 -8.09 -26.27 -16.12
N LEU A 401 -8.28 -25.34 -17.06
CA LEU A 401 -8.65 -23.96 -16.81
C LEU A 401 -9.95 -23.86 -15.98
N LYS A 402 -10.99 -24.58 -16.37
CA LYS A 402 -12.29 -24.46 -15.72
C LYS A 402 -12.27 -25.00 -14.29
N ALA A 403 -11.61 -26.15 -14.08
CA ALA A 403 -11.47 -26.73 -12.74
C ALA A 403 -10.64 -25.81 -11.82
N GLN A 404 -9.53 -25.26 -12.31
CA GLN A 404 -8.68 -24.35 -11.54
C GLN A 404 -9.39 -23.02 -11.21
N LEU A 405 -10.10 -22.45 -12.18
CA LEU A 405 -10.86 -21.21 -11.99
C LEU A 405 -11.99 -21.42 -10.96
N LYS A 406 -12.75 -22.52 -11.09
CA LYS A 406 -13.79 -22.84 -10.11
C LYS A 406 -13.22 -23.06 -8.71
N ALA A 407 -12.12 -23.77 -8.58
CA ALA A 407 -11.47 -23.98 -7.28
C ALA A 407 -10.98 -22.64 -6.67
N CYS A 408 -10.51 -21.70 -7.51
CA CYS A 408 -10.14 -20.35 -7.08
C CYS A 408 -11.35 -19.60 -6.52
N VAL A 409 -12.48 -19.56 -7.25
CA VAL A 409 -13.71 -18.88 -6.80
C VAL A 409 -14.26 -19.52 -5.55
N ASP A 410 -14.37 -20.87 -5.49
CA ASP A 410 -14.83 -21.59 -4.29
C ASP A 410 -13.97 -21.25 -3.05
N ALA A 411 -12.66 -21.05 -3.25
CA ALA A 411 -11.74 -20.66 -2.17
C ALA A 411 -11.89 -19.18 -1.76
N ILE A 412 -12.18 -18.28 -2.69
CA ILE A 412 -12.47 -16.86 -2.41
C ILE A 412 -13.76 -16.74 -1.59
N GLU A 413 -14.82 -17.47 -1.98
CA GLU A 413 -16.13 -17.42 -1.34
C GLU A 413 -16.17 -18.14 0.01
N LYS A 414 -15.15 -18.95 0.30
CA LYS A 414 -15.08 -19.70 1.55
C LYS A 414 -14.88 -18.76 2.72
N ASN A 415 -15.97 -18.47 3.42
CA ASN A 415 -15.92 -17.69 4.66
C ASN A 415 -15.13 -18.46 5.72
N THR A 416 -13.96 -17.93 6.10
CA THR A 416 -13.06 -18.55 7.10
C THR A 416 -13.40 -18.18 8.54
N GLN A 417 -14.46 -17.41 8.76
CA GLN A 417 -14.94 -17.08 10.11
C GLN A 417 -15.81 -18.23 10.66
N LYS A 418 -15.15 -19.16 11.34
CA LYS A 418 -15.76 -20.03 12.34
C LYS A 418 -15.14 -19.77 13.69
#